data_74d76f3e5601319ac263825210281db8
#
_entry.id   74d76f3e5601319ac263825210281db8
#
_cell.length_a   1.000
_cell.length_b   1.000
_cell.length_c   1.000
_cell.angle_alpha   90.00
_cell.angle_beta   90.00
_cell.angle_gamma   90.00
#
_symmetry.space_group_name_H-M   'P 1'
#
loop_
_entity.id
_entity.type
_entity.pdbx_description
1 polymer ?
#
loop_
_entity_poly.entity_id
_entity_poly.type
_entity_poly.pdbx_seq_one_letter_code
_entity_poly.pdbx_strand_id
1 'polypeptide(L)'
;MSSVPDLSIRQFDFDENPETASTLPAATYFDRDWFELEKRRIFRRNWRCVGHVNDIADKGDYVTDAIVDQPVFALRCRDGSIRAFHNVCKHRAHLLLTAPRGTLKSKLITCPYHAWAYDNDGCLQAAPHCESIRGFDKSEIRLDALKVEIILGFIFVNADLDAADLLPQVAPGVDRLVRHLPDLETYRLASSITFDIAANWKNVGDNLLECYHCQPAHKAFVDLVDMDSYSVEVDGLWSWQGGICRPENTAYNLPAGLSELEREFATFYIWPDVAFVLFPGSRAIASFVFGATAAESTHQVFSVYTPDGELDDVTRDICRYFNDVLGPEDVALVENVQKGLHSMSYSRGRFFVDPERSYYSEHAVHHLHGLVFDHLRDFFHGA
;
A
#
# COMPACT_ATOMS: atom_id res chain seq x y z
N MET A 1 6.86 -21.13 24.59
CA MET A 1 7.70 -20.25 25.43
C MET A 1 7.72 -18.92 24.69
N SER A 2 7.07 -17.88 25.24
CA SER A 2 7.16 -16.54 24.64
C SER A 2 8.61 -16.06 24.79
N SER A 3 9.31 -15.93 23.68
CA SER A 3 10.62 -15.27 23.67
C SER A 3 10.42 -13.85 24.22
N VAL A 4 11.20 -13.47 25.20
CA VAL A 4 11.26 -12.08 25.64
C VAL A 4 11.76 -11.29 24.42
N PRO A 5 11.03 -10.26 23.93
CA PRO A 5 11.49 -9.44 22.81
C PRO A 5 12.91 -8.94 23.10
N ASP A 6 13.74 -8.92 22.07
CA ASP A 6 15.14 -8.49 22.18
C ASP A 6 15.21 -7.15 22.91
N LEU A 7 15.95 -7.08 24.00
CA LEU A 7 16.11 -5.87 24.82
C LEU A 7 16.60 -4.67 24.00
N SER A 8 17.29 -4.90 22.90
CA SER A 8 17.75 -3.85 21.99
C SER A 8 16.60 -3.06 21.34
N ILE A 9 15.44 -3.71 21.12
CA ILE A 9 14.25 -3.05 20.57
C ILE A 9 13.63 -2.12 21.61
N ARG A 10 13.52 -2.58 22.86
CA ARG A 10 12.89 -1.81 23.96
C ARG A 10 13.68 -0.59 24.40
N GLN A 11 14.95 -0.49 24.03
CA GLN A 11 15.83 0.63 24.36
C GLN A 11 16.05 1.58 23.17
N PHE A 12 15.37 1.32 22.06
CA PHE A 12 15.46 2.20 20.90
C PHE A 12 14.68 3.48 21.17
N ASP A 13 15.35 4.60 20.98
CA ASP A 13 14.75 5.93 20.93
C ASP A 13 14.96 6.51 19.53
N PHE A 14 13.91 7.07 18.97
CA PHE A 14 13.98 7.64 17.63
C PHE A 14 14.57 9.05 17.72
N ASP A 15 15.63 9.29 16.96
CA ASP A 15 16.22 10.60 16.80
C ASP A 15 15.50 11.36 15.67
N GLU A 16 14.81 12.45 16.00
CA GLU A 16 14.09 13.27 15.02
C GLU A 16 15.01 14.00 14.04
N ASN A 17 16.32 14.14 14.39
CA ASN A 17 17.29 14.69 13.48
C ASN A 17 17.86 13.62 12.55
N PRO A 18 17.49 13.59 11.25
CA PRO A 18 17.96 12.57 10.32
C PRO A 18 19.48 12.55 10.13
N GLU A 19 20.19 13.67 10.36
CA GLU A 19 21.66 13.74 10.23
C GLU A 19 22.38 12.91 11.30
N THR A 20 21.76 12.69 12.46
CA THR A 20 22.33 11.94 13.57
C THR A 20 21.63 10.61 13.83
N ALA A 21 20.44 10.43 13.25
CA ALA A 21 19.60 9.26 13.43
C ALA A 21 20.25 7.96 12.96
N SER A 22 19.85 6.87 13.58
CA SER A 22 20.11 5.49 13.14
C SER A 22 18.81 4.85 12.65
N THR A 23 18.93 3.86 11.76
CA THR A 23 17.78 3.07 11.31
C THR A 23 17.12 2.34 12.47
N LEU A 24 15.90 1.84 12.26
CA LEU A 24 15.25 0.91 13.20
C LEU A 24 16.16 -0.27 13.52
N PRO A 25 16.08 -0.85 14.73
CA PRO A 25 16.84 -2.06 15.07
C PRO A 25 16.54 -3.21 14.10
N ALA A 26 17.58 -3.93 13.68
CA ALA A 26 17.48 -5.05 12.74
C ALA A 26 16.39 -6.07 13.14
N ALA A 27 16.25 -6.34 14.45
CA ALA A 27 15.26 -7.28 14.98
C ALA A 27 13.81 -6.89 14.63
N THR A 28 13.50 -5.61 14.43
CA THR A 28 12.16 -5.15 14.03
C THR A 28 11.72 -5.65 12.65
N TYR A 29 12.65 -6.13 11.83
CA TYR A 29 12.41 -6.64 10.48
C TYR A 29 12.19 -8.15 10.41
N PHE A 30 12.36 -8.89 11.50
CA PHE A 30 12.18 -10.35 11.49
C PHE A 30 11.56 -10.91 12.78
N ASP A 31 11.48 -10.13 13.85
CA ASP A 31 10.85 -10.58 15.10
C ASP A 31 9.34 -10.72 14.90
N ARG A 32 8.81 -11.92 15.26
CA ARG A 32 7.38 -12.24 15.08
C ARG A 32 6.49 -11.49 16.07
N ASP A 33 6.94 -11.29 17.29
CA ASP A 33 6.16 -10.58 18.32
C ASP A 33 6.09 -9.08 17.95
N TRP A 34 7.17 -8.55 17.38
CA TRP A 34 7.17 -7.20 16.81
C TRP A 34 6.16 -7.08 15.65
N PHE A 35 6.15 -8.03 14.73
CA PHE A 35 5.19 -8.03 13.62
C PHE A 35 3.73 -8.12 14.11
N GLU A 36 3.46 -8.88 15.20
CA GLU A 36 2.13 -8.90 15.81
C GLU A 36 1.73 -7.54 16.40
N LEU A 37 2.69 -6.72 16.84
CA LEU A 37 2.43 -5.33 17.23
C LEU A 37 2.11 -4.45 16.02
N GLU A 38 2.90 -4.54 14.94
CA GLU A 38 2.66 -3.81 13.70
C GLU A 38 1.26 -4.08 13.15
N LYS A 39 0.83 -5.35 13.12
CA LYS A 39 -0.53 -5.70 12.71
C LYS A 39 -1.59 -4.94 13.49
N ARG A 40 -1.45 -4.85 14.80
CA ARG A 40 -2.45 -4.25 15.71
C ARG A 40 -2.39 -2.73 15.75
N ARG A 41 -1.19 -2.15 15.69
CA ARG A 41 -0.96 -0.73 15.93
C ARG A 41 -0.80 0.08 14.65
N ILE A 42 -0.30 -0.54 13.58
CA ILE A 42 -0.10 0.09 12.28
C ILE A 42 -1.25 -0.31 11.35
N PHE A 43 -1.25 -1.53 10.84
CA PHE A 43 -2.10 -1.90 9.70
C PHE A 43 -3.60 -1.84 10.00
N ARG A 44 -4.04 -2.27 11.18
CA ARG A 44 -5.47 -2.26 11.55
C ARG A 44 -6.00 -0.88 11.97
N ARG A 45 -5.12 0.13 12.04
CA ARG A 45 -5.47 1.51 12.42
C ARG A 45 -5.19 2.53 11.33
N ASN A 46 -4.65 2.10 10.22
CA ASN A 46 -4.33 2.97 9.09
C ASN A 46 -5.10 2.55 7.84
N TRP A 47 -5.04 3.39 6.84
CA TRP A 47 -5.79 3.23 5.61
C TRP A 47 -5.10 2.26 4.66
N ARG A 48 -5.86 1.32 4.11
CA ARG A 48 -5.44 0.35 3.10
C ARG A 48 -6.12 0.66 1.77
N CYS A 49 -5.36 0.82 0.70
CA CYS A 49 -5.87 0.90 -0.66
C CYS A 49 -6.23 -0.50 -1.16
N VAL A 50 -7.51 -0.70 -1.52
CA VAL A 50 -8.02 -2.03 -1.93
C VAL A 50 -8.42 -2.11 -3.40
N GLY A 51 -8.32 -1.02 -4.16
CA GLY A 51 -8.62 -0.96 -5.60
C GLY A 51 -9.17 0.39 -6.02
N HIS A 52 -9.81 0.42 -7.17
CA HIS A 52 -10.37 1.62 -7.78
C HIS A 52 -11.89 1.48 -7.96
N VAL A 53 -12.63 2.60 -7.95
CA VAL A 53 -14.11 2.61 -8.09
C VAL A 53 -14.59 1.96 -9.39
N ASN A 54 -13.77 1.98 -10.44
CA ASN A 54 -14.06 1.36 -11.72
C ASN A 54 -13.71 -0.14 -11.78
N ASP A 55 -13.01 -0.67 -10.76
CA ASP A 55 -12.86 -2.11 -10.57
C ASP A 55 -14.17 -2.77 -10.09
N ILE A 56 -15.06 -1.95 -9.51
CA ILE A 56 -16.40 -2.32 -9.04
C ILE A 56 -17.42 -1.34 -9.59
N ALA A 57 -17.50 -1.21 -10.92
CA ALA A 57 -18.29 -0.19 -11.60
C ALA A 57 -19.81 -0.40 -11.44
N ASP A 58 -20.27 -1.65 -11.48
CA ASP A 58 -21.67 -1.99 -11.48
C ASP A 58 -22.19 -2.39 -10.09
N LYS A 59 -23.50 -2.18 -9.88
CA LYS A 59 -24.16 -2.55 -8.61
C LYS A 59 -24.04 -4.05 -8.33
N GLY A 60 -23.46 -4.38 -7.21
CA GLY A 60 -23.17 -5.75 -6.79
C GLY A 60 -21.76 -6.20 -7.10
N ASP A 61 -20.96 -5.39 -7.78
CA ASP A 61 -19.54 -5.68 -7.96
C ASP A 61 -18.79 -5.51 -6.66
N TYR A 62 -17.79 -6.37 -6.48
CA TYR A 62 -16.94 -6.36 -5.30
C TYR A 62 -15.47 -6.62 -5.63
N VAL A 63 -14.62 -6.17 -4.73
CA VAL A 63 -13.20 -6.53 -4.65
C VAL A 63 -12.92 -7.05 -3.24
N THR A 64 -12.10 -8.10 -3.14
CA THR A 64 -11.59 -8.62 -1.86
C THR A 64 -10.12 -8.30 -1.71
N ASP A 65 -9.70 -8.04 -0.48
CA ASP A 65 -8.30 -7.82 -0.09
C ASP A 65 -8.09 -8.29 1.36
N ALA A 66 -6.93 -8.03 1.93
CA ALA A 66 -6.65 -8.26 3.33
C ALA A 66 -5.89 -7.07 3.94
N ILE A 67 -6.31 -6.67 5.13
CA ILE A 67 -5.50 -5.83 6.01
C ILE A 67 -4.61 -6.78 6.80
N VAL A 68 -3.46 -7.11 6.26
CA VAL A 68 -2.54 -8.18 6.71
C VAL A 68 -3.26 -9.54 6.80
N ASP A 69 -3.68 -9.94 7.98
CA ASP A 69 -4.36 -11.20 8.27
C ASP A 69 -5.89 -11.06 8.37
N GLN A 70 -6.44 -9.86 8.14
CA GLN A 70 -7.87 -9.59 8.23
C GLN A 70 -8.47 -9.53 6.83
N PRO A 71 -9.21 -10.58 6.40
CA PRO A 71 -9.86 -10.56 5.10
C PRO A 71 -10.97 -9.52 5.07
N VAL A 72 -10.98 -8.70 4.02
CA VAL A 72 -11.94 -7.61 3.82
C VAL A 72 -12.51 -7.66 2.41
N PHE A 73 -13.60 -6.94 2.17
CA PHE A 73 -14.10 -6.67 0.82
C PHE A 73 -14.74 -5.28 0.75
N ALA A 74 -14.66 -4.67 -0.42
CA ALA A 74 -15.44 -3.49 -0.78
C ALA A 74 -16.48 -3.87 -1.84
N LEU A 75 -17.70 -3.29 -1.72
CA LEU A 75 -18.85 -3.63 -2.54
C LEU A 75 -19.52 -2.35 -3.06
N ARG A 76 -19.82 -2.30 -4.35
CA ARG A 76 -20.76 -1.31 -4.92
C ARG A 76 -22.18 -1.69 -4.58
N CYS A 77 -22.78 -0.95 -3.66
CA CYS A 77 -24.12 -1.16 -3.19
C CYS A 77 -25.17 -0.78 -4.24
N ARG A 78 -26.43 -1.18 -4.00
CA ARG A 78 -27.53 -0.90 -4.92
C ARG A 78 -27.92 0.58 -5.02
N ASP A 79 -27.66 1.35 -3.97
CA ASP A 79 -27.82 2.80 -3.96
C ASP A 79 -26.69 3.55 -4.69
N GLY A 80 -25.65 2.82 -5.15
CA GLY A 80 -24.47 3.36 -5.82
C GLY A 80 -23.32 3.71 -4.87
N SER A 81 -23.54 3.68 -3.54
CA SER A 81 -22.48 3.87 -2.58
C SER A 81 -21.49 2.70 -2.55
N ILE A 82 -20.30 2.91 -2.05
CA ILE A 82 -19.33 1.85 -1.78
C ILE A 82 -19.29 1.65 -0.27
N ARG A 83 -19.44 0.40 0.16
CA ARG A 83 -19.28 -0.03 1.55
C ARG A 83 -18.24 -1.14 1.63
N ALA A 84 -17.61 -1.24 2.77
CA ALA A 84 -16.63 -2.29 3.03
C ALA A 84 -16.90 -2.98 4.35
N PHE A 85 -16.55 -4.26 4.41
CA PHE A 85 -16.80 -5.13 5.57
C PHE A 85 -15.65 -6.11 5.75
N HIS A 86 -15.49 -6.62 6.97
CA HIS A 86 -14.73 -7.83 7.17
C HIS A 86 -15.36 -8.99 6.40
N ASN A 87 -14.58 -9.72 5.64
CA ASN A 87 -15.02 -10.79 4.75
C ASN A 87 -15.25 -12.11 5.51
N VAL A 88 -16.05 -12.04 6.58
CA VAL A 88 -16.25 -13.16 7.51
C VAL A 88 -17.71 -13.32 7.88
N CYS A 89 -18.26 -14.51 7.65
CA CYS A 89 -19.62 -14.85 8.05
C CYS A 89 -19.75 -14.97 9.58
N LYS A 90 -20.75 -14.32 10.16
CA LYS A 90 -21.01 -14.31 11.61
C LYS A 90 -21.48 -15.64 12.18
N HIS A 91 -21.74 -16.65 11.32
CA HIS A 91 -22.13 -17.98 11.77
C HIS A 91 -20.92 -18.79 12.27
N ARG A 92 -19.98 -19.11 11.36
CA ARG A 92 -18.81 -19.96 11.64
C ARG A 92 -17.57 -19.53 10.87
N ALA A 93 -17.37 -18.22 10.73
CA ALA A 93 -16.17 -17.57 10.21
C ALA A 93 -15.76 -17.97 8.78
N HIS A 94 -16.66 -18.55 7.97
CA HIS A 94 -16.35 -18.80 6.55
C HIS A 94 -16.23 -17.47 5.80
N LEU A 95 -15.32 -17.40 4.84
CA LEU A 95 -15.22 -16.23 3.93
C LEU A 95 -16.54 -16.11 3.14
N LEU A 96 -17.04 -14.89 3.03
CA LEU A 96 -18.27 -14.60 2.28
C LEU A 96 -18.00 -14.59 0.77
N LEU A 97 -16.92 -13.94 0.38
CA LEU A 97 -16.48 -13.76 -1.00
C LEU A 97 -15.06 -14.33 -1.13
N THR A 98 -14.86 -15.27 -2.06
CA THR A 98 -13.61 -16.02 -2.21
C THR A 98 -12.83 -15.68 -3.47
N ALA A 99 -13.48 -15.00 -4.44
CA ALA A 99 -12.79 -14.51 -5.63
C ALA A 99 -12.23 -13.11 -5.38
N PRO A 100 -11.06 -12.77 -5.94
CA PRO A 100 -10.47 -11.44 -5.79
C PRO A 100 -11.40 -10.31 -6.27
N ARG A 101 -12.19 -10.56 -7.30
CA ARG A 101 -13.20 -9.64 -7.87
C ARG A 101 -14.37 -10.44 -8.38
N GLY A 102 -15.53 -9.81 -8.45
CA GLY A 102 -16.73 -10.43 -9.02
C GLY A 102 -17.98 -9.62 -8.80
N THR A 103 -19.10 -10.18 -9.23
CA THR A 103 -20.43 -9.58 -9.05
C THR A 103 -21.32 -10.51 -8.23
N LEU A 104 -22.03 -9.98 -7.26
CA LEU A 104 -22.99 -10.75 -6.45
C LEU A 104 -24.07 -11.36 -7.33
N LYS A 105 -24.30 -12.68 -7.20
CA LYS A 105 -25.33 -13.40 -7.96
C LYS A 105 -26.75 -13.01 -7.56
N SER A 106 -26.92 -12.36 -6.42
CA SER A 106 -28.22 -11.96 -5.87
C SER A 106 -28.13 -10.57 -5.22
N LYS A 107 -29.25 -10.12 -4.63
CA LYS A 107 -29.28 -8.86 -3.86
C LYS A 107 -28.56 -8.96 -2.51
N LEU A 108 -28.21 -10.15 -2.09
CA LEU A 108 -27.64 -10.44 -0.78
C LEU A 108 -26.25 -11.01 -0.92
N ILE A 109 -25.41 -10.73 0.06
CA ILE A 109 -24.11 -11.35 0.25
C ILE A 109 -24.38 -12.70 0.95
N THR A 110 -24.28 -13.78 0.20
CA THR A 110 -24.66 -15.11 0.70
C THR A 110 -23.45 -15.95 1.01
N CYS A 111 -23.34 -16.39 2.26
CA CYS A 111 -22.28 -17.31 2.70
C CYS A 111 -22.40 -18.64 1.98
N PRO A 112 -21.34 -19.14 1.32
CA PRO A 112 -21.41 -20.39 0.58
C PRO A 112 -21.49 -21.65 1.47
N TYR A 113 -21.25 -21.51 2.79
CA TYR A 113 -21.22 -22.66 3.71
C TYR A 113 -22.63 -23.08 4.16
N HIS A 114 -23.43 -22.15 4.74
CA HIS A 114 -24.76 -22.47 5.27
C HIS A 114 -25.83 -21.50 4.81
N ALA A 115 -25.58 -20.77 3.72
CA ALA A 115 -26.53 -19.83 3.09
C ALA A 115 -27.02 -18.70 4.01
N TRP A 116 -26.29 -18.35 5.07
CA TRP A 116 -26.55 -17.10 5.78
C TRP A 116 -26.35 -15.94 4.80
N ALA A 117 -27.33 -15.04 4.73
CA ALA A 117 -27.34 -14.00 3.73
C ALA A 117 -27.55 -12.63 4.35
N TYR A 118 -26.69 -11.70 3.95
CA TYR A 118 -26.63 -10.33 4.46
C TYR A 118 -27.02 -9.34 3.37
N ASP A 119 -27.66 -8.25 3.74
CA ASP A 119 -27.90 -7.13 2.81
C ASP A 119 -26.66 -6.24 2.61
N ASN A 120 -26.82 -5.19 1.82
CA ASN A 120 -25.71 -4.26 1.55
C ASN A 120 -25.36 -3.34 2.75
N ASP A 121 -26.18 -3.34 3.81
CA ASP A 121 -25.88 -2.68 5.08
C ASP A 121 -25.22 -3.63 6.09
N GLY A 122 -24.96 -4.88 5.67
CA GLY A 122 -24.36 -5.93 6.48
C GLY A 122 -25.35 -6.64 7.42
N CYS A 123 -26.64 -6.30 7.41
CA CYS A 123 -27.65 -6.92 8.30
C CYS A 123 -28.00 -8.33 7.82
N LEU A 124 -28.09 -9.29 8.75
CA LEU A 124 -28.51 -10.65 8.45
C LEU A 124 -30.00 -10.69 8.03
N GLN A 125 -30.26 -11.09 6.79
CA GLN A 125 -31.60 -11.19 6.22
C GLN A 125 -32.18 -12.62 6.25
N ALA A 126 -31.29 -13.62 6.03
CA ALA A 126 -31.70 -15.02 6.03
C ALA A 126 -30.68 -15.89 6.78
N ALA A 127 -31.19 -16.80 7.60
CA ALA A 127 -30.46 -17.83 8.32
C ALA A 127 -31.29 -19.11 8.30
N PRO A 128 -31.15 -19.97 7.28
CA PRO A 128 -31.98 -21.15 7.11
C PRO A 128 -31.97 -22.06 8.33
N HIS A 129 -33.15 -22.55 8.70
CA HIS A 129 -33.39 -23.45 9.83
C HIS A 129 -33.10 -22.89 11.23
N CYS A 130 -32.91 -21.54 11.35
CA CYS A 130 -32.66 -20.89 12.64
C CYS A 130 -33.96 -20.40 13.33
N GLU A 131 -35.12 -20.51 12.71
CA GLU A 131 -36.42 -19.98 13.21
C GLU A 131 -36.83 -20.61 14.53
N SER A 132 -36.43 -21.85 14.79
CA SER A 132 -36.78 -22.58 16.02
C SER A 132 -35.72 -22.48 17.12
N ILE A 133 -34.60 -21.79 16.88
CA ILE A 133 -33.53 -21.66 17.86
C ILE A 133 -33.92 -20.66 18.92
N ARG A 134 -33.97 -21.12 20.16
CA ARG A 134 -34.31 -20.27 21.31
C ARG A 134 -33.32 -19.12 21.46
N GLY A 135 -33.82 -17.87 21.48
CA GLY A 135 -33.02 -16.67 21.68
C GLY A 135 -32.26 -16.24 20.42
N PHE A 136 -32.55 -16.83 19.26
CA PHE A 136 -31.93 -16.38 18.02
C PHE A 136 -32.69 -15.20 17.43
N ASP A 137 -32.07 -14.04 17.40
CA ASP A 137 -32.58 -12.85 16.71
C ASP A 137 -31.61 -12.41 15.62
N LYS A 138 -32.03 -12.58 14.36
CA LYS A 138 -31.21 -12.17 13.21
C LYS A 138 -31.02 -10.67 13.11
N SER A 139 -31.88 -9.84 13.73
CA SER A 139 -31.75 -8.38 13.72
C SER A 139 -30.54 -7.88 14.51
N GLU A 140 -30.04 -8.68 15.44
CA GLU A 140 -28.85 -8.39 16.24
C GLU A 140 -27.53 -8.75 15.50
N ILE A 141 -27.64 -9.42 14.35
CA ILE A 141 -26.47 -9.96 13.65
C ILE A 141 -26.15 -9.10 12.42
N ARG A 142 -24.95 -8.56 12.40
CA ARG A 142 -24.42 -7.74 11.31
C ARG A 142 -22.97 -8.08 11.00
N LEU A 143 -22.56 -7.86 9.75
CA LEU A 143 -21.15 -7.83 9.38
C LEU A 143 -20.47 -6.62 10.03
N ASP A 144 -19.22 -6.78 10.43
CA ASP A 144 -18.43 -5.64 10.90
C ASP A 144 -18.02 -4.79 9.70
N ALA A 145 -18.46 -3.54 9.74
CA ALA A 145 -18.15 -2.56 8.70
C ALA A 145 -16.71 -2.04 8.86
N LEU A 146 -16.17 -1.55 7.75
CA LEU A 146 -14.94 -0.77 7.70
C LEU A 146 -15.29 0.67 7.34
N LYS A 147 -14.47 1.63 7.79
CA LYS A 147 -14.52 2.99 7.28
C LYS A 147 -14.05 2.99 5.83
N VAL A 148 -14.71 3.77 4.97
CA VAL A 148 -14.37 3.88 3.53
C VAL A 148 -14.14 5.33 3.18
N GLU A 149 -13.09 5.59 2.44
CA GLU A 149 -12.82 6.88 1.82
C GLU A 149 -12.38 6.67 0.37
N ILE A 150 -12.81 7.56 -0.52
CA ILE A 150 -12.46 7.50 -1.94
C ILE A 150 -11.65 8.74 -2.28
N ILE A 151 -10.42 8.53 -2.73
CA ILE A 151 -9.51 9.60 -3.13
C ILE A 151 -9.10 9.36 -4.58
N LEU A 152 -9.45 10.29 -5.47
CA LEU A 152 -9.15 10.21 -6.90
C LEU A 152 -9.58 8.89 -7.55
N GLY A 153 -10.71 8.32 -7.09
CA GLY A 153 -11.22 7.04 -7.55
C GLY A 153 -10.63 5.83 -6.81
N PHE A 154 -9.53 5.94 -6.08
CA PHE A 154 -9.00 4.85 -5.28
C PHE A 154 -9.79 4.66 -4.00
N ILE A 155 -10.08 3.39 -3.68
CA ILE A 155 -10.88 2.98 -2.53
C ILE A 155 -9.93 2.66 -1.38
N PHE A 156 -10.04 3.45 -0.31
CA PHE A 156 -9.32 3.22 0.94
C PHE A 156 -10.28 2.69 1.99
N VAL A 157 -9.82 1.71 2.77
CA VAL A 157 -10.57 1.14 3.89
C VAL A 157 -9.74 1.21 5.17
N ASN A 158 -10.44 1.35 6.32
CA ASN A 158 -9.80 1.34 7.63
C ASN A 158 -10.65 0.52 8.60
N ALA A 159 -9.99 -0.37 9.36
CA ALA A 159 -10.66 -1.18 10.36
C ALA A 159 -11.00 -0.39 11.65
N ASP A 160 -10.36 0.75 11.86
CA ASP A 160 -10.71 1.70 12.92
C ASP A 160 -11.79 2.67 12.39
N LEU A 161 -13.02 2.51 12.87
CA LEU A 161 -14.15 3.35 12.44
C LEU A 161 -14.00 4.80 12.91
N ASP A 162 -13.21 5.04 13.96
CA ASP A 162 -12.94 6.37 14.53
C ASP A 162 -11.69 7.02 13.93
N ALA A 163 -11.01 6.36 12.98
CA ALA A 163 -9.85 6.92 12.31
C ALA A 163 -10.16 8.30 11.70
N ALA A 164 -9.21 9.23 11.77
CA ALA A 164 -9.31 10.50 11.08
C ALA A 164 -9.41 10.28 9.56
N ASP A 165 -10.08 11.18 8.85
CA ASP A 165 -10.19 11.14 7.40
C ASP A 165 -8.79 11.25 6.76
N LEU A 166 -8.56 10.48 5.70
CA LEU A 166 -7.25 10.39 5.05
C LEU A 166 -6.96 11.64 4.20
N LEU A 167 -7.95 12.08 3.40
CA LEU A 167 -7.73 13.17 2.44
C LEU A 167 -7.11 14.44 3.06
N PRO A 168 -7.57 14.96 4.21
CA PRO A 168 -6.93 16.12 4.81
C PRO A 168 -5.45 15.92 5.18
N GLN A 169 -5.04 14.68 5.44
CA GLN A 169 -3.69 14.33 5.86
C GLN A 169 -2.71 14.16 4.70
N VAL A 170 -3.24 13.97 3.46
CA VAL A 170 -2.44 13.73 2.25
C VAL A 170 -2.74 14.72 1.12
N ALA A 171 -3.56 15.74 1.39
CA ALA A 171 -4.07 16.68 0.39
C ALA A 171 -2.99 17.33 -0.49
N PRO A 172 -1.81 17.76 0.01
CA PRO A 172 -0.81 18.37 -0.85
C PRO A 172 -0.29 17.42 -1.95
N GLY A 173 -0.11 16.14 -1.64
CA GLY A 173 0.28 15.12 -2.63
C GLY A 173 -0.85 14.81 -3.61
N VAL A 174 -2.10 14.75 -3.12
CA VAL A 174 -3.30 14.58 -3.96
C VAL A 174 -3.43 15.74 -4.95
N ASP A 175 -3.24 16.98 -4.51
CA ASP A 175 -3.29 18.17 -5.38
C ASP A 175 -2.20 18.14 -6.47
N ARG A 176 -1.04 17.55 -6.18
CA ARG A 176 0.00 17.31 -7.20
C ARG A 176 -0.44 16.27 -8.22
N LEU A 177 -0.99 15.14 -7.78
CA LEU A 177 -1.53 14.13 -8.69
C LEU A 177 -2.62 14.69 -9.62
N VAL A 178 -3.54 15.50 -9.09
CA VAL A 178 -4.59 16.15 -9.87
C VAL A 178 -4.03 17.06 -10.97
N ARG A 179 -2.91 17.73 -10.72
CA ARG A 179 -2.26 18.56 -11.77
C ARG A 179 -1.74 17.73 -12.93
N HIS A 180 -1.23 16.53 -12.66
CA HIS A 180 -0.74 15.61 -13.68
C HIS A 180 -1.90 14.88 -14.40
N LEU A 181 -2.85 14.39 -13.62
CA LEU A 181 -3.92 13.48 -14.06
C LEU A 181 -5.26 13.92 -13.45
N PRO A 182 -5.92 14.95 -13.99
CA PRO A 182 -7.13 15.52 -13.41
C PRO A 182 -8.34 14.59 -13.43
N ASP A 183 -8.37 13.60 -14.32
CA ASP A 183 -9.51 12.70 -14.54
C ASP A 183 -9.31 11.31 -13.90
N LEU A 184 -8.44 11.17 -12.89
CA LEU A 184 -8.06 9.88 -12.30
C LEU A 184 -9.26 9.03 -11.87
N GLU A 185 -10.32 9.63 -11.37
CA GLU A 185 -11.55 8.94 -10.96
C GLU A 185 -12.25 8.18 -12.10
N THR A 186 -11.93 8.52 -13.35
CA THR A 186 -12.46 7.84 -14.55
C THR A 186 -11.60 6.68 -15.02
N TYR A 187 -10.38 6.55 -14.51
CA TYR A 187 -9.40 5.57 -14.96
C TYR A 187 -9.86 4.13 -14.71
N ARG A 188 -9.32 3.22 -15.51
CA ARG A 188 -9.61 1.79 -15.46
C ARG A 188 -8.34 0.99 -15.36
N LEU A 189 -8.42 -0.17 -14.70
CA LEU A 189 -7.30 -1.09 -14.62
C LEU A 189 -6.94 -1.60 -16.02
N ALA A 190 -5.70 -1.39 -16.43
CA ALA A 190 -5.15 -1.85 -17.71
C ALA A 190 -4.23 -3.06 -17.53
N SER A 191 -3.49 -3.13 -16.42
CA SER A 191 -2.56 -4.23 -16.14
C SER A 191 -2.36 -4.38 -14.63
N SER A 192 -2.03 -5.58 -14.19
CA SER A 192 -1.60 -5.83 -12.80
C SER A 192 -0.59 -6.97 -12.78
N ILE A 193 0.50 -6.76 -12.05
CA ILE A 193 1.54 -7.78 -11.78
C ILE A 193 1.76 -7.87 -10.28
N THR A 194 2.27 -9.01 -9.81
CA THR A 194 2.52 -9.25 -8.39
C THR A 194 3.91 -9.80 -8.17
N PHE A 195 4.49 -9.46 -7.02
CA PHE A 195 5.74 -10.02 -6.53
C PHE A 195 5.54 -10.54 -5.11
N ASP A 196 5.92 -11.79 -4.87
CA ASP A 196 6.04 -12.34 -3.53
C ASP A 196 7.49 -12.19 -3.10
N ILE A 197 7.75 -11.31 -2.14
CA ILE A 197 9.08 -10.86 -1.75
C ILE A 197 9.42 -11.48 -0.39
N ALA A 198 10.53 -12.20 -0.31
CA ALA A 198 11.03 -12.79 0.93
C ALA A 198 11.76 -11.74 1.79
N ALA A 199 11.06 -10.66 2.11
CA ALA A 199 11.54 -9.56 2.94
C ALA A 199 10.40 -8.91 3.71
N ASN A 200 10.73 -8.26 4.83
CA ASN A 200 9.81 -7.46 5.63
C ASN A 200 9.27 -6.28 4.81
N TRP A 201 8.03 -5.89 5.05
CA TRP A 201 7.39 -4.77 4.38
C TRP A 201 8.15 -3.44 4.51
N LYS A 202 8.85 -3.23 5.64
CA LYS A 202 9.68 -2.03 5.83
C LYS A 202 10.91 -2.03 4.91
N ASN A 203 11.52 -3.20 4.63
CA ASN A 203 12.60 -3.27 3.64
C ASN A 203 12.12 -2.85 2.25
N VAL A 204 10.89 -3.22 1.89
CA VAL A 204 10.28 -2.78 0.62
C VAL A 204 9.99 -1.27 0.66
N GLY A 205 9.48 -0.77 1.78
CA GLY A 205 9.27 0.66 2.00
C GLY A 205 10.58 1.45 2.00
N ASP A 206 11.60 0.97 2.71
CA ASP A 206 12.92 1.60 2.77
C ASP A 206 13.53 1.75 1.36
N ASN A 207 13.49 0.68 0.56
CA ASN A 207 13.99 0.70 -0.81
C ASN A 207 13.17 1.65 -1.72
N LEU A 208 11.84 1.65 -1.61
CA LEU A 208 10.96 2.50 -2.41
C LEU A 208 11.16 4.00 -2.11
N LEU A 209 11.52 4.35 -0.87
CA LEU A 209 11.50 5.72 -0.37
C LEU A 209 12.84 6.45 -0.46
N GLU A 210 13.79 5.92 -1.20
CA GLU A 210 15.07 6.58 -1.49
C GLU A 210 15.56 6.24 -2.90
N CYS A 211 16.54 6.95 -3.41
CA CYS A 211 17.19 6.66 -4.68
C CYS A 211 18.72 6.65 -4.55
N TYR A 212 19.23 6.52 -3.33
CA TYR A 212 20.68 6.40 -3.08
C TYR A 212 21.26 5.14 -3.71
N HIS A 213 20.44 4.06 -3.73
CA HIS A 213 20.78 2.81 -4.42
C HIS A 213 20.63 2.87 -5.95
N CYS A 214 19.91 3.86 -6.50
CA CYS A 214 19.58 3.86 -7.93
C CYS A 214 20.82 3.87 -8.84
N GLN A 215 21.84 4.66 -8.49
CA GLN A 215 23.04 4.78 -9.33
C GLN A 215 23.81 3.45 -9.50
N PRO A 216 24.08 2.66 -8.46
CA PRO A 216 24.72 1.36 -8.61
C PRO A 216 23.80 0.27 -9.16
N ALA A 217 22.49 0.30 -8.87
CA ALA A 217 21.57 -0.79 -9.15
C ALA A 217 20.78 -0.62 -10.46
N HIS A 218 20.30 0.58 -10.77
CA HIS A 218 19.30 0.85 -11.81
C HIS A 218 19.84 1.73 -12.94
N LYS A 219 20.72 1.21 -13.76
CA LYS A 219 21.38 1.99 -14.82
C LYS A 219 20.40 2.64 -15.80
N ALA A 220 19.34 1.92 -16.18
CA ALA A 220 18.35 2.45 -17.11
C ALA A 220 17.48 3.54 -16.44
N PHE A 221 17.18 3.44 -15.14
CA PHE A 221 16.46 4.46 -14.39
C PHE A 221 17.26 5.76 -14.26
N VAL A 222 18.55 5.64 -13.91
CA VAL A 222 19.45 6.81 -13.82
C VAL A 222 19.69 7.47 -15.17
N ASP A 223 19.60 6.71 -16.26
CA ASP A 223 19.64 7.25 -17.61
C ASP A 223 18.35 7.97 -17.99
N LEU A 224 17.20 7.43 -17.53
CA LEU A 224 15.88 8.02 -17.74
C LEU A 224 15.69 9.32 -16.95
N VAL A 225 15.98 9.30 -15.64
CA VAL A 225 15.70 10.44 -14.73
C VAL A 225 16.96 11.31 -14.62
N ASP A 226 16.79 12.63 -14.78
CA ASP A 226 17.84 13.59 -14.46
C ASP A 226 17.97 13.68 -12.94
N MET A 227 18.97 12.98 -12.40
CA MET A 227 19.18 12.86 -10.95
C MET A 227 19.48 14.21 -10.27
N ASP A 228 20.01 15.19 -11.00
CA ASP A 228 20.23 16.53 -10.47
C ASP A 228 18.91 17.30 -10.24
N SER A 229 17.80 16.87 -10.89
CA SER A 229 16.46 17.40 -10.69
C SER A 229 15.67 16.65 -9.62
N TYR A 230 16.18 15.51 -9.15
CA TYR A 230 15.46 14.66 -8.20
C TYR A 230 15.41 15.28 -6.81
N SER A 231 14.25 15.27 -6.19
CA SER A 231 14.03 15.81 -4.85
C SER A 231 13.11 14.94 -4.03
N VAL A 232 13.19 15.09 -2.70
CA VAL A 232 12.41 14.34 -1.73
C VAL A 232 11.69 15.32 -0.79
N GLU A 233 10.38 15.17 -0.66
CA GLU A 233 9.55 15.91 0.30
C GLU A 233 8.78 14.94 1.19
N VAL A 234 8.67 15.25 2.47
CA VAL A 234 7.95 14.44 3.46
C VAL A 234 7.08 15.33 4.33
N ASP A 235 5.87 14.90 4.64
CA ASP A 235 4.98 15.57 5.59
C ASP A 235 3.88 14.62 6.07
N GLY A 236 3.49 14.70 7.35
CA GLY A 236 2.39 13.92 7.92
C GLY A 236 2.44 12.43 7.54
N LEU A 237 1.46 11.95 6.78
CA LEU A 237 1.36 10.54 6.37
C LEU A 237 1.84 10.29 4.93
N TRP A 238 2.55 11.22 4.31
CA TRP A 238 2.94 11.09 2.90
C TRP A 238 4.37 11.56 2.63
N SER A 239 4.89 11.08 1.51
CA SER A 239 6.08 11.63 0.88
C SER A 239 5.90 11.73 -0.63
N TRP A 240 6.66 12.64 -1.24
CA TRP A 240 6.78 12.80 -2.68
C TRP A 240 8.25 12.81 -3.05
N GLN A 241 8.61 12.02 -4.03
CA GLN A 241 9.96 11.99 -4.56
C GLN A 241 9.93 11.80 -6.07
N GLY A 242 10.85 12.40 -6.79
CA GLY A 242 10.93 12.30 -8.23
C GLY A 242 11.79 13.36 -8.86
N GLY A 243 11.88 13.31 -10.19
CA GLY A 243 12.66 14.22 -10.99
C GLY A 243 12.22 14.24 -12.45
N ILE A 244 12.81 15.13 -13.23
CA ILE A 244 12.48 15.33 -14.64
C ILE A 244 13.22 14.30 -15.49
N CYS A 245 12.52 13.65 -16.40
CA CYS A 245 13.12 12.65 -17.27
C CYS A 245 13.77 13.25 -18.50
N ARG A 246 14.87 12.63 -18.91
CA ARG A 246 15.61 12.99 -20.14
C ARG A 246 14.90 12.40 -21.35
N PRO A 247 14.73 13.17 -22.43
CA PRO A 247 14.11 12.66 -23.66
C PRO A 247 14.87 11.49 -24.28
N GLU A 248 16.22 11.53 -24.21
CA GLU A 248 17.11 10.48 -24.68
C GLU A 248 17.50 9.59 -23.50
N ASN A 249 17.03 8.35 -23.49
CA ASN A 249 17.27 7.38 -22.41
C ASN A 249 17.21 5.94 -22.94
N THR A 250 17.62 4.98 -22.13
CA THR A 250 17.66 3.55 -22.46
C THR A 250 16.56 2.72 -21.81
N ALA A 251 15.72 3.32 -20.96
CA ALA A 251 14.64 2.60 -20.26
C ALA A 251 13.47 2.30 -21.19
N TYR A 252 12.92 3.34 -21.81
CA TYR A 252 11.84 3.24 -22.81
C TYR A 252 11.70 4.52 -23.64
N ASN A 253 11.02 4.42 -24.77
CA ASN A 253 10.88 5.54 -25.68
C ASN A 253 9.89 6.58 -25.15
N LEU A 254 10.36 7.82 -24.93
CA LEU A 254 9.49 8.94 -24.60
C LEU A 254 8.94 9.61 -25.87
N PRO A 255 7.65 10.00 -25.88
CA PRO A 255 7.09 10.82 -26.96
C PRO A 255 7.85 12.15 -27.11
N ALA A 256 7.94 12.64 -28.33
CA ALA A 256 8.54 13.95 -28.59
C ALA A 256 7.59 15.08 -28.19
N GLY A 257 8.14 16.22 -27.76
CA GLY A 257 7.38 17.44 -27.49
C GLY A 257 6.65 17.49 -26.16
N LEU A 258 7.00 16.61 -25.22
CA LEU A 258 6.45 16.63 -23.86
C LEU A 258 6.81 17.92 -23.13
N SER A 259 5.85 18.48 -22.39
CA SER A 259 6.07 19.53 -21.40
C SER A 259 6.91 19.04 -20.22
N GLU A 260 7.41 19.93 -19.40
CA GLU A 260 8.15 19.56 -18.20
C GLU A 260 7.30 18.70 -17.25
N LEU A 261 6.03 19.07 -17.06
CA LEU A 261 5.08 18.29 -16.24
C LEU A 261 4.90 16.86 -16.78
N GLU A 262 4.80 16.67 -18.08
CA GLU A 262 4.65 15.34 -18.70
C GLU A 262 5.95 14.52 -18.69
N ARG A 263 7.09 15.13 -18.37
CA ARG A 263 8.38 14.47 -18.21
C ARG A 263 8.70 14.14 -16.75
N GLU A 264 7.86 14.51 -15.80
CA GLU A 264 8.09 14.22 -14.40
C GLU A 264 7.86 12.72 -14.12
N PHE A 265 8.88 12.05 -13.58
CA PHE A 265 8.74 10.81 -12.82
C PHE A 265 8.49 11.18 -11.37
N ALA A 266 7.48 10.61 -10.74
CA ALA A 266 7.24 10.84 -9.33
C ALA A 266 6.64 9.62 -8.64
N THR A 267 7.00 9.45 -7.38
CA THR A 267 6.40 8.51 -6.44
C THR A 267 5.73 9.29 -5.33
N PHE A 268 4.42 9.16 -5.21
CA PHE A 268 3.61 9.68 -4.11
C PHE A 268 3.28 8.53 -3.16
N TYR A 269 3.98 8.46 -2.05
CA TYR A 269 3.75 7.46 -1.01
C TYR A 269 2.71 7.94 0.01
N ILE A 270 1.85 7.05 0.44
CA ILE A 270 0.90 7.22 1.53
C ILE A 270 1.10 6.08 2.54
N TRP A 271 1.31 6.45 3.80
CA TRP A 271 1.44 5.53 4.91
C TRP A 271 0.21 4.62 5.07
N PRO A 272 0.35 3.29 5.34
CA PRO A 272 1.62 2.60 5.61
C PRO A 272 2.24 1.89 4.39
N ASP A 273 1.47 1.56 3.34
CA ASP A 273 1.87 0.53 2.38
C ASP A 273 1.40 0.76 0.94
N VAL A 274 1.11 2.01 0.57
CA VAL A 274 0.73 2.33 -0.81
C VAL A 274 1.55 3.49 -1.38
N ALA A 275 1.93 3.36 -2.64
CA ALA A 275 2.47 4.47 -3.42
C ALA A 275 1.78 4.58 -4.78
N PHE A 276 1.70 5.79 -5.29
CA PHE A 276 1.25 6.08 -6.64
C PHE A 276 2.45 6.56 -7.45
N VAL A 277 2.67 5.95 -8.60
CA VAL A 277 3.83 6.23 -9.45
C VAL A 277 3.37 6.85 -10.75
N LEU A 278 3.86 8.06 -11.03
CA LEU A 278 3.69 8.77 -12.29
C LEU A 278 4.83 8.42 -13.23
N PHE A 279 4.49 8.10 -14.46
CA PHE A 279 5.46 7.76 -15.48
C PHE A 279 5.55 8.84 -16.56
N PRO A 280 6.75 9.32 -16.89
CA PRO A 280 6.93 10.33 -17.90
C PRO A 280 6.42 9.85 -19.28
N GLY A 281 5.78 10.76 -19.98
CA GLY A 281 5.26 10.52 -21.31
C GLY A 281 4.04 9.62 -21.40
N SER A 282 3.50 9.18 -20.27
CA SER A 282 2.31 8.35 -20.17
C SER A 282 1.18 9.08 -19.43
N ARG A 283 -0.06 8.77 -19.82
CA ARG A 283 -1.24 9.16 -19.03
C ARG A 283 -1.62 8.08 -18.00
N ALA A 284 -0.79 7.08 -17.80
CA ALA A 284 -1.02 6.04 -16.82
C ALA A 284 -0.57 6.46 -15.41
N ILE A 285 -1.19 5.86 -14.42
CA ILE A 285 -0.71 5.85 -13.05
C ILE A 285 -0.58 4.40 -12.58
N ALA A 286 0.45 4.09 -11.84
CA ALA A 286 0.50 2.84 -11.11
C ALA A 286 0.16 3.04 -9.65
N SER A 287 -0.68 2.17 -9.09
CA SER A 287 -0.76 1.96 -7.66
C SER A 287 0.18 0.81 -7.29
N PHE A 288 1.01 1.04 -6.30
CA PHE A 288 2.02 0.14 -5.81
C PHE A 288 1.70 -0.17 -4.34
N VAL A 289 1.08 -1.32 -4.11
CA VAL A 289 0.65 -1.71 -2.78
C VAL A 289 1.52 -2.87 -2.29
N PHE A 290 2.20 -2.70 -1.14
CA PHE A 290 3.11 -3.70 -0.59
C PHE A 290 2.61 -4.20 0.78
N GLY A 291 1.70 -5.15 0.72
CA GLY A 291 1.07 -5.73 1.90
C GLY A 291 1.95 -6.74 2.62
N ALA A 292 2.19 -6.52 3.90
CA ALA A 292 2.86 -7.50 4.75
C ALA A 292 2.02 -8.78 4.88
N THR A 293 2.60 -9.95 4.63
CA THR A 293 1.94 -11.25 4.82
C THR A 293 2.51 -12.03 6.00
N ALA A 294 3.76 -11.78 6.33
CA ALA A 294 4.44 -12.30 7.51
C ALA A 294 5.56 -11.33 7.93
N ALA A 295 6.25 -11.60 9.04
CA ALA A 295 7.37 -10.78 9.50
C ALA A 295 8.46 -10.61 8.42
N GLU A 296 8.66 -11.61 7.59
CA GLU A 296 9.70 -11.64 6.55
C GLU A 296 9.09 -11.97 5.18
N SER A 297 7.88 -11.51 4.92
CA SER A 297 7.20 -11.74 3.63
C SER A 297 6.27 -10.58 3.30
N THR A 298 6.40 -10.07 2.08
CA THR A 298 5.59 -8.98 1.54
C THR A 298 5.00 -9.42 0.20
N HIS A 299 3.70 -9.24 0.04
CA HIS A 299 3.00 -9.40 -1.24
C HIS A 299 2.81 -8.02 -1.85
N GLN A 300 3.47 -7.79 -2.98
CA GLN A 300 3.44 -6.53 -3.69
C GLN A 300 2.57 -6.63 -4.91
N VAL A 301 1.66 -5.67 -5.06
CA VAL A 301 0.78 -5.55 -6.23
C VAL A 301 1.08 -4.24 -6.93
N PHE A 302 1.45 -4.33 -8.19
CA PHE A 302 1.66 -3.20 -9.07
C PHE A 302 0.53 -3.17 -10.10
N SER A 303 -0.39 -2.23 -9.97
CA SER A 303 -1.59 -2.10 -10.81
C SER A 303 -1.55 -0.81 -11.60
N VAL A 304 -1.59 -0.90 -12.93
CA VAL A 304 -1.53 0.24 -13.84
C VAL A 304 -2.94 0.58 -14.32
N TYR A 305 -3.30 1.83 -14.14
CA TYR A 305 -4.59 2.41 -14.54
C TYR A 305 -4.37 3.43 -15.66
N THR A 306 -5.26 3.40 -16.64
CA THR A 306 -5.28 4.31 -17.81
C THR A 306 -6.68 4.86 -18.02
N PRO A 307 -6.87 5.93 -18.80
CA PRO A 307 -8.20 6.52 -19.03
C PRO A 307 -9.24 5.55 -19.60
N ASP A 308 -8.83 4.61 -20.44
CA ASP A 308 -9.70 3.67 -21.14
C ASP A 308 -9.53 2.20 -20.71
N GLY A 309 -8.55 1.91 -19.86
CA GLY A 309 -8.22 0.54 -19.44
C GLY A 309 -7.36 -0.23 -20.44
N GLU A 310 -6.78 0.45 -21.41
CA GLU A 310 -5.93 -0.15 -22.43
C GLU A 310 -4.48 0.35 -22.29
N LEU A 311 -3.53 -0.48 -22.67
CA LEU A 311 -2.11 -0.11 -22.71
C LEU A 311 -1.77 0.45 -24.11
N ASP A 312 -1.43 1.73 -24.20
CA ASP A 312 -0.74 2.27 -25.36
C ASP A 312 0.72 1.75 -25.43
N ASP A 313 1.46 2.11 -26.48
CA ASP A 313 2.82 1.59 -26.68
C ASP A 313 3.78 2.05 -25.56
N VAL A 314 3.67 3.30 -25.13
CA VAL A 314 4.51 3.85 -24.04
C VAL A 314 4.21 3.16 -22.72
N THR A 315 2.93 3.03 -22.36
CA THR A 315 2.51 2.37 -21.12
C THR A 315 2.89 0.89 -21.12
N ARG A 316 2.82 0.23 -22.30
CA ARG A 316 3.26 -1.17 -22.44
C ARG A 316 4.77 -1.32 -22.24
N ASP A 317 5.57 -0.40 -22.74
CA ASP A 317 7.02 -0.39 -22.53
C ASP A 317 7.38 -0.11 -21.06
N ILE A 318 6.65 0.80 -20.40
CA ILE A 318 6.75 1.04 -18.94
C ILE A 318 6.45 -0.25 -18.17
N CYS A 319 5.33 -0.91 -18.45
CA CYS A 319 4.97 -2.17 -17.77
C CYS A 319 6.06 -3.24 -17.97
N ARG A 320 6.60 -3.35 -19.17
CA ARG A 320 7.69 -4.27 -19.46
C ARG A 320 8.98 -3.91 -18.70
N TYR A 321 9.34 -2.64 -18.68
CA TYR A 321 10.51 -2.18 -17.94
C TYR A 321 10.40 -2.47 -16.44
N PHE A 322 9.23 -2.20 -15.84
CA PHE A 322 8.97 -2.50 -14.44
C PHE A 322 8.98 -4.00 -14.12
N ASN A 323 8.35 -4.80 -14.98
CA ASN A 323 8.22 -6.24 -14.75
C ASN A 323 9.54 -6.99 -14.99
N ASP A 324 10.28 -6.63 -16.03
CA ASP A 324 11.40 -7.42 -16.51
C ASP A 324 12.76 -6.89 -16.04
N VAL A 325 12.83 -5.64 -15.58
CA VAL A 325 14.09 -4.98 -15.21
C VAL A 325 14.02 -4.43 -13.78
N LEU A 326 13.31 -3.33 -13.55
CA LEU A 326 13.38 -2.57 -12.30
C LEU A 326 12.88 -3.41 -11.10
N GLY A 327 11.71 -4.03 -11.22
CA GLY A 327 11.14 -4.83 -10.12
C GLY A 327 12.04 -6.00 -9.70
N PRO A 328 12.55 -6.84 -10.61
CA PRO A 328 13.50 -7.89 -10.26
C PRO A 328 14.82 -7.39 -9.64
N GLU A 329 15.33 -6.21 -10.07
CA GLU A 329 16.50 -5.59 -9.46
C GLU A 329 16.25 -5.23 -8.00
N ASP A 330 15.13 -4.56 -7.70
CA ASP A 330 14.72 -4.18 -6.34
C ASP A 330 14.45 -5.40 -5.45
N VAL A 331 13.70 -6.38 -5.94
CA VAL A 331 13.42 -7.62 -5.20
C VAL A 331 14.72 -8.30 -4.76
N ALA A 332 15.71 -8.39 -5.66
CA ALA A 332 17.00 -8.98 -5.33
C ALA A 332 17.75 -8.20 -4.23
N LEU A 333 17.65 -6.87 -4.23
CA LEU A 333 18.28 -6.02 -3.20
C LEU A 333 17.62 -6.24 -1.84
N VAL A 334 16.29 -6.09 -1.73
CA VAL A 334 15.57 -6.16 -0.44
C VAL A 334 15.64 -7.55 0.18
N GLU A 335 15.61 -8.63 -0.63
CA GLU A 335 15.79 -9.99 -0.12
C GLU A 335 17.22 -10.26 0.41
N ASN A 336 18.24 -9.62 -0.16
CA ASN A 336 19.60 -9.71 0.36
C ASN A 336 19.75 -8.85 1.63
N VAL A 337 19.12 -7.69 1.72
CA VAL A 337 19.02 -6.90 2.96
C VAL A 337 18.39 -7.74 4.06
N GLN A 338 17.25 -8.41 3.78
CA GLN A 338 16.59 -9.28 4.77
C GLN A 338 17.51 -10.36 5.32
N LYS A 339 18.31 -11.01 4.45
CA LYS A 339 19.31 -12.00 4.91
C LYS A 339 20.39 -11.35 5.78
N GLY A 340 20.84 -10.15 5.42
CA GLY A 340 21.86 -9.41 6.15
C GLY A 340 21.42 -8.98 7.54
N LEU A 341 20.15 -8.64 7.73
CA LEU A 341 19.56 -8.23 9.01
C LEU A 341 19.65 -9.31 10.09
N HIS A 342 19.73 -10.59 9.72
CA HIS A 342 19.97 -11.70 10.65
C HIS A 342 21.43 -11.84 11.12
N SER A 343 22.34 -11.03 10.59
CA SER A 343 23.75 -11.12 10.98
C SER A 343 23.98 -10.58 12.38
N MET A 344 24.70 -11.33 13.19
CA MET A 344 25.14 -10.86 14.53
C MET A 344 26.08 -9.65 14.45
N SER A 345 26.63 -9.32 13.27
CA SER A 345 27.51 -8.17 13.07
C SER A 345 26.76 -6.90 12.67
N TYR A 346 25.43 -6.95 12.53
CA TYR A 346 24.62 -5.79 12.16
C TYR A 346 23.50 -5.60 13.19
N SER A 347 23.34 -4.40 13.69
CA SER A 347 22.25 -4.04 14.60
C SER A 347 21.45 -2.85 14.11
N ARG A 348 22.07 -1.84 13.57
CA ARG A 348 21.49 -0.62 13.03
C ARG A 348 22.42 0.01 11.99
N GLY A 349 21.85 0.70 10.99
CA GLY A 349 22.55 1.53 10.02
C GLY A 349 22.50 3.01 10.37
N ARG A 350 23.06 3.82 9.47
CA ARG A 350 22.97 5.29 9.48
C ARG A 350 22.28 5.72 8.20
N PHE A 351 21.45 6.76 8.29
CA PHE A 351 20.89 7.42 7.12
C PHE A 351 21.95 8.26 6.43
N PHE A 352 21.88 8.29 5.12
CA PHE A 352 22.56 9.29 4.32
C PHE A 352 21.58 10.41 4.01
N VAL A 353 21.81 11.59 4.53
CA VAL A 353 20.94 12.74 4.33
C VAL A 353 21.78 13.98 3.97
N ASP A 354 21.23 14.81 3.11
CA ASP A 354 21.82 16.11 2.78
C ASP A 354 20.77 17.24 2.91
N PRO A 355 21.20 18.49 3.16
CA PRO A 355 20.30 19.62 3.34
C PRO A 355 19.43 19.93 2.10
N GLU A 356 19.89 19.59 0.91
CA GLU A 356 19.23 19.88 -0.36
C GLU A 356 18.18 18.82 -0.72
N ARG A 357 18.14 17.71 0.05
CA ARG A 357 17.24 16.57 -0.18
C ARG A 357 17.31 16.03 -1.61
N SER A 358 18.52 15.89 -2.10
CA SER A 358 18.80 15.31 -3.41
C SER A 358 18.42 13.83 -3.47
N TYR A 359 18.65 13.20 -4.61
CA TYR A 359 18.35 11.77 -4.81
C TYR A 359 19.13 10.83 -3.89
N TYR A 360 20.26 11.26 -3.31
CA TYR A 360 20.97 10.48 -2.30
C TYR A 360 20.27 10.47 -0.94
N SER A 361 19.35 11.40 -0.72
CA SER A 361 18.89 11.69 0.63
C SER A 361 17.81 10.75 1.09
N GLU A 362 18.03 10.06 2.21
CA GLU A 362 17.12 9.09 2.81
C GLU A 362 16.12 9.74 3.78
N HIS A 363 15.75 11.01 3.56
CA HIS A 363 14.76 11.70 4.41
C HIS A 363 13.41 10.99 4.45
N ALA A 364 12.94 10.38 3.34
CA ALA A 364 11.67 9.68 3.34
C ALA A 364 11.76 8.31 4.04
N VAL A 365 12.92 7.66 4.03
CA VAL A 365 13.18 6.46 4.84
C VAL A 365 13.18 6.81 6.34
N HIS A 366 13.88 7.88 6.72
CA HIS A 366 13.85 8.37 8.09
C HIS A 366 12.43 8.71 8.54
N HIS A 367 11.63 9.35 7.68
CA HIS A 367 10.22 9.66 7.95
C HIS A 367 9.38 8.39 8.14
N LEU A 368 9.55 7.36 7.29
CA LEU A 368 8.91 6.06 7.47
C LEU A 368 9.24 5.45 8.84
N HIS A 369 10.51 5.49 9.25
CA HIS A 369 10.95 4.98 10.55
C HIS A 369 10.35 5.75 11.71
N GLY A 370 10.19 7.07 11.57
CA GLY A 370 9.49 7.91 12.53
C GLY A 370 8.03 7.53 12.69
N LEU A 371 7.32 7.30 11.58
CA LEU A 371 5.92 6.84 11.58
C LEU A 371 5.78 5.45 12.25
N VAL A 372 6.69 4.52 11.98
CA VAL A 372 6.73 3.22 12.68
C VAL A 372 6.92 3.42 14.17
N PHE A 373 7.89 4.25 14.57
CA PHE A 373 8.18 4.53 15.98
C PHE A 373 6.98 5.16 16.68
N ASP A 374 6.34 6.16 16.09
CA ASP A 374 5.21 6.87 16.68
C ASP A 374 4.01 5.96 16.95
N HIS A 375 3.70 5.05 16.03
CA HIS A 375 2.63 4.08 16.21
C HIS A 375 2.91 3.03 17.28
N LEU A 376 4.19 2.83 17.64
CA LEU A 376 4.66 1.83 18.57
C LEU A 376 5.36 2.44 19.81
N ARG A 377 5.28 3.77 19.98
CA ARG A 377 5.99 4.54 21.03
C ARG A 377 5.78 3.97 22.44
N ASP A 378 4.54 3.61 22.78
CA ASP A 378 4.21 3.04 24.10
C ASP A 378 4.97 1.74 24.40
N PHE A 379 5.27 0.97 23.35
CA PHE A 379 6.03 -0.27 23.48
C PHE A 379 7.51 0.00 23.73
N PHE A 380 8.09 0.99 23.07
CA PHE A 380 9.49 1.37 23.28
C PHE A 380 9.74 1.93 24.70
N HIS A 381 8.79 2.68 25.24
CA HIS A 381 8.95 3.34 26.54
C HIS A 381 8.40 2.54 27.73
N GLY A 382 7.95 1.30 27.52
CA GLY A 382 7.63 0.37 28.60
C GLY A 382 6.44 0.80 29.47
N ALA A 383 5.30 1.18 28.85
CA ALA A 383 4.05 1.43 29.55
C ALA A 383 3.37 0.14 30.04
#